data_bbb9a87a6a6d056af1d6669168123bb1
#
_entry.id   bbb9a87a6a6d056af1d6669168123bb1
#
_cell.length_a   1.000
_cell.length_b   1.000
_cell.length_c   1.000
_cell.angle_alpha   90.00
_cell.angle_beta   90.00
_cell.angle_gamma   90.00
#
_symmetry.space_group_name_H-M   'P 1'
#
loop_
_entity.id
_entity.type
_entity.pdbx_description
1 polymer ?
#
loop_
_entity_poly.entity_id
_entity_poly.type
_entity_poly.pdbx_seq_one_letter_code
_entity_poly.pdbx_strand_id
1 'polypeptide(L)'
;VVADNPQLIDINMISNGPGGGGGGPGGGGGDWFHVNGVAYNEDLDQIAFSSRFASEIYIIDHSTTTAEAASHSGGNSGMGGDILYRWGNPSNYNMSGNQTIPSAVHDVRWIKDDGRPNGGFLQIFNNKGVSNNQSTVDGIDAPIDPNNPYNYYRAVGQPFGPSSFTTRYVCAYSAPGQSASDRMYNGNIFVNASGGQGGAGVMYEVDQNGTIVWGPYNADTQKAFRYECEHPGIVSLQPFMNSTATTSCFS
;
A
#
# COMPACT_ATOMS: atom_id res chain seq x y z
N VAL A 1 0.61 -28.90 0.20
CA VAL A 1 -0.67 -28.30 0.57
C VAL A 1 -0.51 -26.77 0.46
N VAL A 2 -1.59 -26.04 0.18
CA VAL A 2 -1.54 -24.56 -0.01
C VAL A 2 -0.91 -23.85 1.20
N ALA A 3 -1.26 -24.23 2.40
CA ALA A 3 -0.72 -23.64 3.63
C ALA A 3 0.80 -23.86 3.82
N ASP A 4 1.37 -24.85 3.16
CA ASP A 4 2.82 -25.12 3.22
C ASP A 4 3.61 -24.24 2.22
N ASN A 5 2.90 -23.55 1.31
CA ASN A 5 3.47 -22.73 0.26
C ASN A 5 2.88 -21.29 0.26
N PRO A 6 2.95 -20.56 1.38
CA PRO A 6 2.36 -19.23 1.50
C PRO A 6 3.04 -18.18 0.59
N GLN A 7 4.21 -18.50 0.04
CA GLN A 7 4.92 -17.69 -0.95
C GLN A 7 4.30 -17.77 -2.36
N LEU A 8 3.31 -18.63 -2.56
CA LEU A 8 2.61 -18.76 -3.84
C LEU A 8 1.20 -18.17 -3.75
N ILE A 9 0.67 -17.75 -4.90
CA ILE A 9 -0.72 -17.29 -5.01
C ILE A 9 -1.61 -18.44 -5.45
N ASP A 10 -2.60 -18.79 -4.63
CA ASP A 10 -3.65 -19.73 -5.02
C ASP A 10 -4.81 -18.96 -5.65
N ILE A 11 -4.93 -19.05 -6.97
CA ILE A 11 -5.98 -18.36 -7.73
C ILE A 11 -7.40 -18.81 -7.37
N ASN A 12 -7.56 -19.99 -6.76
CA ASN A 12 -8.87 -20.51 -6.36
C ASN A 12 -9.35 -19.95 -5.01
N MET A 13 -8.46 -19.38 -4.19
CA MET A 13 -8.78 -18.90 -2.84
C MET A 13 -9.14 -17.40 -2.80
N ILE A 14 -8.69 -16.61 -3.76
CA ILE A 14 -8.77 -15.14 -3.73
C ILE A 14 -10.19 -14.60 -3.80
N SER A 15 -11.13 -15.33 -4.42
CA SER A 15 -12.52 -14.89 -4.59
C SER A 15 -13.32 -14.75 -3.29
N ASN A 16 -12.79 -15.18 -2.15
CA ASN A 16 -13.47 -15.24 -0.85
C ASN A 16 -13.13 -14.09 0.10
N GLY A 17 -12.33 -13.11 -0.34
CA GLY A 17 -11.93 -11.98 0.50
C GLY A 17 -13.05 -10.94 0.69
N PRO A 18 -13.01 -10.17 1.82
CA PRO A 18 -13.98 -9.12 2.12
C PRO A 18 -13.96 -7.96 1.12
N GLY A 19 -12.97 -7.91 0.22
CA GLY A 19 -12.87 -6.95 -0.88
C GLY A 19 -13.91 -7.14 -1.97
N GLY A 20 -14.66 -8.24 -1.96
CA GLY A 20 -15.71 -8.57 -2.90
C GLY A 20 -15.16 -9.10 -4.22
N GLY A 21 -15.24 -10.40 -4.45
CA GLY A 21 -14.84 -11.00 -5.71
C GLY A 21 -15.71 -10.60 -6.88
N GLY A 22 -15.11 -10.40 -8.01
CA GLY A 22 -15.71 -10.70 -9.31
C GLY A 22 -16.69 -9.73 -9.90
N GLY A 23 -16.53 -8.45 -9.70
CA GLY A 23 -17.36 -7.47 -10.40
C GLY A 23 -16.62 -6.14 -10.61
N GLY A 24 -15.66 -6.11 -11.50
CA GLY A 24 -15.13 -4.85 -11.99
C GLY A 24 -16.20 -4.04 -12.74
N PRO A 25 -15.95 -2.76 -13.06
CA PRO A 25 -16.86 -1.93 -13.85
C PRO A 25 -17.03 -2.54 -15.25
N GLY A 26 -17.97 -3.43 -15.43
CA GLY A 26 -18.19 -4.19 -16.67
C GLY A 26 -18.87 -5.52 -16.48
N GLY A 27 -19.06 -5.97 -15.24
CA GLY A 27 -19.94 -7.12 -14.93
C GLY A 27 -19.56 -8.48 -15.52
N GLY A 28 -18.38 -8.63 -16.07
CA GLY A 28 -17.88 -9.89 -16.61
C GLY A 28 -16.74 -10.43 -15.76
N GLY A 29 -16.85 -11.63 -15.25
CA GLY A 29 -16.01 -12.31 -14.28
C GLY A 29 -14.50 -12.47 -14.58
N GLY A 30 -13.85 -11.53 -15.23
CA GLY A 30 -12.43 -11.58 -15.56
C GLY A 30 -11.50 -10.89 -14.58
N ASP A 31 -11.99 -9.93 -13.78
CA ASP A 31 -11.20 -9.20 -12.79
C ASP A 31 -11.27 -9.90 -11.43
N TRP A 32 -10.37 -10.83 -11.21
CA TRP A 32 -10.34 -11.65 -10.01
C TRP A 32 -9.35 -11.16 -8.95
N PHE A 33 -8.37 -10.36 -9.31
CA PHE A 33 -7.30 -9.94 -8.41
C PHE A 33 -7.29 -8.44 -8.12
N HIS A 34 -7.51 -7.63 -9.13
CA HIS A 34 -7.66 -6.18 -9.06
C HIS A 34 -6.47 -5.47 -8.37
N VAL A 35 -5.29 -5.56 -8.98
CA VAL A 35 -4.11 -4.79 -8.53
C VAL A 35 -4.37 -3.31 -8.75
N ASN A 36 -4.09 -2.49 -7.72
CA ASN A 36 -4.48 -1.10 -7.71
C ASN A 36 -3.44 -0.14 -7.08
N GLY A 37 -2.38 -0.67 -6.51
CA GLY A 37 -1.23 0.07 -5.99
C GLY A 37 0.04 -0.68 -6.34
N VAL A 38 1.07 0.04 -6.77
CA VAL A 38 2.40 -0.49 -7.03
C VAL A 38 3.42 0.54 -6.54
N ALA A 39 4.39 0.10 -5.78
CA ALA A 39 5.50 0.92 -5.29
C ALA A 39 6.81 0.16 -5.46
N TYR A 40 7.88 0.90 -5.74
CA TYR A 40 9.23 0.38 -5.83
C TYR A 40 10.07 0.90 -4.68
N ASN A 41 10.83 0.01 -4.07
CA ASN A 41 11.84 0.35 -3.08
C ASN A 41 13.22 0.14 -3.70
N GLU A 42 13.92 1.24 -3.94
CA GLU A 42 15.23 1.25 -4.59
C GLU A 42 16.31 0.63 -3.71
N ASP A 43 16.26 0.83 -2.39
CA ASP A 43 17.26 0.32 -1.46
C ASP A 43 17.21 -1.20 -1.31
N LEU A 44 16.01 -1.77 -1.35
CA LEU A 44 15.77 -3.21 -1.28
C LEU A 44 15.69 -3.89 -2.65
N ASP A 45 15.56 -3.11 -3.73
CA ASP A 45 15.24 -3.58 -5.08
C ASP A 45 14.02 -4.51 -5.07
N GLN A 46 12.91 -4.02 -4.47
CA GLN A 46 11.67 -4.75 -4.29
C GLN A 46 10.46 -3.97 -4.80
N ILE A 47 9.43 -4.68 -5.22
CA ILE A 47 8.14 -4.12 -5.60
C ILE A 47 7.07 -4.56 -4.60
N ALA A 48 6.33 -3.58 -4.04
CA ALA A 48 5.09 -3.84 -3.32
C ALA A 48 3.88 -3.57 -4.21
N PHE A 49 2.85 -4.40 -4.07
CA PHE A 49 1.57 -4.15 -4.74
C PHE A 49 0.38 -4.56 -3.85
N SER A 50 -0.76 -3.91 -4.08
CA SER A 50 -2.00 -4.19 -3.36
C SER A 50 -3.05 -4.80 -4.27
N SER A 51 -3.81 -5.77 -3.74
CA SER A 51 -4.94 -6.38 -4.41
C SER A 51 -6.23 -6.14 -3.63
N ARG A 52 -7.18 -5.44 -4.27
CA ARG A 52 -8.48 -5.15 -3.67
C ARG A 52 -9.26 -6.43 -3.35
N PHE A 53 -9.30 -7.38 -4.28
CA PHE A 53 -10.14 -8.56 -4.14
C PHE A 53 -9.51 -9.63 -3.26
N ALA A 54 -8.19 -9.74 -3.23
CA ALA A 54 -7.49 -10.55 -2.26
C ALA A 54 -7.57 -9.99 -0.84
N SER A 55 -7.84 -8.68 -0.67
CA SER A 55 -7.71 -8.01 0.63
C SER A 55 -6.32 -8.19 1.25
N GLU A 56 -5.30 -8.05 0.40
CA GLU A 56 -3.89 -8.25 0.75
C GLU A 56 -2.98 -7.26 0.03
N ILE A 57 -1.80 -7.09 0.61
CA ILE A 57 -0.63 -6.49 -0.02
C ILE A 57 0.46 -7.53 -0.15
N TYR A 58 1.35 -7.35 -1.13
CA TYR A 58 2.39 -8.30 -1.48
C TYR A 58 3.70 -7.58 -1.73
N ILE A 59 4.82 -8.27 -1.49
CA ILE A 59 6.16 -7.84 -1.89
C ILE A 59 6.80 -8.95 -2.71
N ILE A 60 7.45 -8.56 -3.82
CA ILE A 60 8.25 -9.43 -4.68
C ILE A 60 9.65 -8.86 -4.85
N ASP A 61 10.59 -9.74 -5.18
CA ASP A 61 11.97 -9.39 -5.52
C ASP A 61 12.03 -8.83 -6.95
N HIS A 62 12.53 -7.60 -7.12
CA HIS A 62 12.75 -6.99 -8.43
C HIS A 62 14.18 -7.23 -8.95
N SER A 63 15.12 -7.62 -8.09
CA SER A 63 16.52 -7.84 -8.46
C SER A 63 16.74 -9.08 -9.35
N THR A 64 15.68 -9.86 -9.59
CA THR A 64 15.73 -11.10 -10.35
C THR A 64 15.91 -10.88 -11.86
N THR A 65 16.68 -11.74 -12.51
CA THR A 65 16.62 -11.92 -13.96
C THR A 65 15.29 -12.57 -14.36
N THR A 66 14.93 -12.51 -15.64
CA THR A 66 13.71 -13.17 -16.15
C THR A 66 13.69 -14.67 -15.85
N ALA A 67 14.84 -15.33 -15.90
CA ALA A 67 14.94 -16.77 -15.60
C ALA A 67 14.75 -17.06 -14.11
N GLU A 68 15.29 -16.23 -13.23
CA GLU A 68 15.10 -16.34 -11.79
C GLU A 68 13.66 -16.02 -11.38
N ALA A 69 13.06 -14.98 -11.95
CA ALA A 69 11.65 -14.65 -11.72
C ALA A 69 10.68 -15.77 -12.14
N ALA A 70 11.08 -16.65 -13.05
CA ALA A 70 10.32 -17.84 -13.46
C ALA A 70 10.61 -19.06 -12.58
N SER A 71 11.40 -18.93 -11.52
CA SER A 71 11.83 -20.01 -10.63
C SER A 71 11.58 -19.66 -9.15
N HIS A 72 11.95 -20.58 -8.27
CA HIS A 72 11.87 -20.42 -6.80
C HIS A 72 13.24 -20.10 -6.17
N SER A 73 14.18 -19.57 -6.96
CA SER A 73 15.52 -19.24 -6.48
C SER A 73 16.15 -18.12 -7.30
N GLY A 74 17.08 -17.36 -6.68
CA GLY A 74 17.77 -16.22 -7.30
C GLY A 74 17.25 -14.88 -6.79
N GLY A 75 17.81 -13.80 -7.32
CA GLY A 75 17.65 -12.46 -6.79
C GLY A 75 18.33 -12.24 -5.43
N ASN A 76 18.21 -11.03 -4.87
CA ASN A 76 18.78 -10.68 -3.56
C ASN A 76 18.14 -11.48 -2.42
N SER A 77 16.87 -11.82 -2.56
CA SER A 77 16.14 -12.64 -1.60
C SER A 77 16.56 -14.12 -1.61
N GLY A 78 17.06 -14.62 -2.75
CA GLY A 78 17.29 -16.04 -3.01
C GLY A 78 16.02 -16.83 -3.31
N MET A 79 14.85 -16.16 -3.42
CA MET A 79 13.53 -16.80 -3.60
C MET A 79 13.00 -16.71 -5.03
N GLY A 80 13.73 -16.09 -5.95
CA GLY A 80 13.31 -15.94 -7.34
C GLY A 80 12.00 -15.15 -7.46
N GLY A 81 11.01 -15.68 -8.17
CA GLY A 81 9.71 -15.03 -8.38
C GLY A 81 8.66 -15.27 -7.29
N ASP A 82 9.02 -15.93 -6.18
CA ASP A 82 8.11 -16.16 -5.08
C ASP A 82 7.73 -14.86 -4.35
N ILE A 83 6.58 -14.85 -3.72
CA ILE A 83 6.14 -13.76 -2.84
C ILE A 83 7.03 -13.75 -1.58
N LEU A 84 7.73 -12.66 -1.34
CA LEU A 84 8.58 -12.48 -0.17
C LEU A 84 7.76 -12.20 1.08
N TYR A 85 6.72 -11.40 0.92
CA TYR A 85 5.84 -10.97 2.00
C TYR A 85 4.42 -10.77 1.49
N ARG A 86 3.47 -11.11 2.33
CA ARG A 86 2.06 -10.81 2.12
C ARG A 86 1.40 -10.47 3.44
N TRP A 87 0.48 -9.50 3.43
CA TRP A 87 -0.24 -9.12 4.63
C TRP A 87 -1.70 -8.81 4.32
N GLY A 88 -2.60 -9.32 5.15
CA GLY A 88 -4.05 -9.15 5.00
C GLY A 88 -4.78 -10.45 5.26
N ASN A 89 -5.41 -11.05 4.26
CA ASN A 89 -6.31 -12.20 4.43
C ASN A 89 -5.58 -13.56 4.40
N PRO A 90 -5.30 -14.18 5.56
CA PRO A 90 -4.57 -15.45 5.59
C PRO A 90 -5.36 -16.63 4.98
N SER A 91 -6.70 -16.50 4.82
CA SER A 91 -7.49 -17.54 4.18
C SER A 91 -7.13 -17.77 2.71
N ASN A 92 -6.52 -16.76 2.04
CA ASN A 92 -6.05 -16.88 0.66
C ASN A 92 -4.91 -17.87 0.46
N TYR A 93 -4.27 -18.31 1.55
CA TYR A 93 -3.27 -19.37 1.55
C TYR A 93 -3.57 -20.44 2.61
N ASN A 94 -4.87 -20.64 2.83
CA ASN A 94 -5.43 -21.67 3.69
C ASN A 94 -4.87 -21.67 5.12
N MET A 95 -4.62 -20.48 5.66
CA MET A 95 -4.27 -20.28 7.06
C MET A 95 -5.37 -19.53 7.79
N SER A 96 -5.42 -19.70 9.11
CA SER A 96 -6.30 -18.97 10.00
C SER A 96 -5.49 -18.20 11.04
N GLY A 97 -6.01 -17.08 11.51
CA GLY A 97 -5.39 -16.26 12.53
C GLY A 97 -6.22 -15.01 12.82
N ASN A 98 -5.95 -14.35 13.94
CA ASN A 98 -6.59 -13.07 14.30
C ASN A 98 -5.87 -11.90 13.60
N GLN A 99 -5.77 -11.96 12.28
CA GLN A 99 -5.12 -10.92 11.51
C GLN A 99 -6.12 -9.85 11.08
N THR A 100 -5.72 -8.59 11.14
CA THR A 100 -6.47 -7.50 10.52
C THR A 100 -6.50 -7.72 9.01
N ILE A 101 -7.70 -7.81 8.45
CA ILE A 101 -7.90 -7.96 7.01
C ILE A 101 -8.30 -6.59 6.46
N PRO A 102 -7.47 -5.97 5.61
CA PRO A 102 -7.87 -4.73 4.96
C PRO A 102 -9.03 -4.97 4.02
N SER A 103 -9.97 -4.03 3.96
CA SER A 103 -11.16 -4.16 3.11
C SER A 103 -11.12 -3.12 1.99
N ALA A 104 -11.16 -3.60 0.74
CA ALA A 104 -10.98 -2.78 -0.45
C ALA A 104 -9.68 -1.97 -0.43
N VAL A 105 -8.58 -2.61 -0.06
CA VAL A 105 -7.25 -1.98 0.06
C VAL A 105 -6.78 -1.36 -1.26
N HIS A 106 -6.15 -0.18 -1.16
CA HIS A 106 -5.53 0.52 -2.27
C HIS A 106 -4.16 1.09 -1.85
N ASP A 107 -3.38 1.45 -2.86
CA ASP A 107 -2.24 2.35 -2.74
C ASP A 107 -1.19 1.92 -1.71
N VAL A 108 -0.75 0.65 -1.77
CA VAL A 108 0.39 0.24 -0.96
C VAL A 108 1.65 0.97 -1.43
N ARG A 109 2.44 1.46 -0.46
CA ARG A 109 3.75 2.07 -0.69
C ARG A 109 4.64 1.91 0.53
N TRP A 110 5.96 2.01 0.35
CA TRP A 110 6.85 2.24 1.48
C TRP A 110 6.80 3.69 1.95
N ILE A 111 6.82 3.88 3.26
CA ILE A 111 7.20 5.14 3.85
C ILE A 111 8.71 5.24 3.69
N LYS A 112 9.18 6.32 3.08
CA LYS A 112 10.60 6.51 2.78
C LYS A 112 11.43 6.49 4.07
N ASP A 113 12.52 5.74 4.08
CA ASP A 113 13.42 5.63 5.23
C ASP A 113 14.53 6.70 5.14
N ASP A 114 14.16 7.93 5.40
CA ASP A 114 15.01 9.11 5.32
C ASP A 114 14.99 9.95 6.62
N GLY A 115 14.62 9.30 7.73
CA GLY A 115 14.48 9.94 9.04
C GLY A 115 13.06 10.42 9.36
N ARG A 116 12.11 10.28 8.44
CA ARG A 116 10.70 10.56 8.74
C ARG A 116 10.10 9.50 9.66
N PRO A 117 9.07 9.83 10.45
CA PRO A 117 8.40 8.88 11.32
C PRO A 117 7.88 7.66 10.55
N ASN A 118 8.15 6.46 11.09
CA ASN A 118 7.80 5.15 10.51
C ASN A 118 8.47 4.87 9.15
N GLY A 119 9.66 5.44 8.90
CA GLY A 119 10.47 5.09 7.72
C GLY A 119 10.65 3.57 7.61
N GLY A 120 10.56 3.03 6.40
CA GLY A 120 10.63 1.60 6.12
C GLY A 120 9.30 0.83 6.25
N PHE A 121 8.27 1.38 6.92
CA PHE A 121 6.96 0.73 6.99
C PHE A 121 6.26 0.74 5.63
N LEU A 122 5.40 -0.24 5.41
CA LEU A 122 4.40 -0.19 4.36
C LEU A 122 3.22 0.66 4.81
N GLN A 123 2.72 1.55 3.97
CA GLN A 123 1.51 2.34 4.18
C GLN A 123 0.46 1.92 3.15
N ILE A 124 -0.78 1.77 3.59
CA ILE A 124 -1.92 1.44 2.73
C ILE A 124 -3.07 2.41 2.97
N PHE A 125 -3.86 2.64 1.93
CA PHE A 125 -5.18 3.22 2.06
C PHE A 125 -6.20 2.08 2.18
N ASN A 126 -6.78 1.92 3.37
CA ASN A 126 -7.78 0.90 3.66
C ASN A 126 -9.17 1.52 3.59
N ASN A 127 -9.85 1.35 2.46
CA ASN A 127 -11.10 2.08 2.17
C ASN A 127 -12.22 1.79 3.17
N LYS A 128 -12.19 0.64 3.82
CA LYS A 128 -13.18 0.21 4.81
C LYS A 128 -12.49 -0.29 6.08
N GLY A 129 -11.56 0.51 6.61
CA GLY A 129 -10.66 0.12 7.69
C GLY A 129 -11.31 -0.01 9.06
N VAL A 130 -12.45 0.67 9.30
CA VAL A 130 -13.26 0.55 10.51
C VAL A 130 -14.74 0.36 10.17
N SER A 131 -15.57 0.11 11.18
CA SER A 131 -17.01 -0.05 11.02
C SER A 131 -17.65 1.14 10.30
N ASN A 132 -18.79 0.94 9.66
CA ASN A 132 -19.51 1.94 8.86
C ASN A 132 -18.78 2.39 7.60
N ASN A 133 -17.90 1.54 7.06
CA ASN A 133 -17.12 1.82 5.85
C ASN A 133 -16.23 3.07 5.94
N GLN A 134 -15.78 3.43 7.13
CA GLN A 134 -14.85 4.54 7.29
C GLN A 134 -13.45 4.11 6.88
N SER A 135 -12.80 4.94 6.06
CA SER A 135 -11.47 4.70 5.55
C SER A 135 -10.40 4.97 6.60
N THR A 136 -9.27 4.27 6.46
CA THR A 136 -8.07 4.48 7.28
C THR A 136 -6.82 4.53 6.43
N VAL A 137 -5.80 5.21 6.93
CA VAL A 137 -4.42 5.05 6.48
C VAL A 137 -3.71 4.21 7.53
N ASP A 138 -3.28 3.02 7.14
CA ASP A 138 -2.65 2.06 8.03
C ASP A 138 -1.17 1.89 7.68
N GLY A 139 -0.32 1.90 8.70
CA GLY A 139 1.11 1.59 8.58
C GLY A 139 1.40 0.20 9.13
N ILE A 140 2.14 -0.59 8.39
CA ILE A 140 2.52 -1.97 8.71
C ILE A 140 4.03 -2.06 8.80
N ASP A 141 4.54 -2.38 9.98
CA ASP A 141 5.95 -2.72 10.21
C ASP A 141 6.16 -4.18 9.82
N ALA A 142 6.56 -4.40 8.58
CA ALA A 142 6.78 -5.75 8.06
C ALA A 142 8.04 -6.36 8.69
N PRO A 143 7.95 -7.54 9.33
CA PRO A 143 9.07 -8.11 10.06
C PRO A 143 10.16 -8.61 9.11
N ILE A 144 11.29 -7.92 9.09
CA ILE A 144 12.47 -8.34 8.31
C ILE A 144 13.08 -9.62 8.90
N ASP A 145 13.53 -10.53 8.03
CA ASP A 145 14.28 -11.71 8.47
C ASP A 145 15.66 -11.29 8.98
N PRO A 146 16.02 -11.60 10.24
CA PRO A 146 17.32 -11.21 10.80
C PRO A 146 18.51 -11.88 10.09
N ASN A 147 18.29 -12.94 9.32
CA ASN A 147 19.33 -13.65 8.59
C ASN A 147 19.52 -13.17 7.15
N ASN A 148 18.51 -12.52 6.58
CA ASN A 148 18.55 -11.95 5.24
C ASN A 148 17.68 -10.68 5.17
N PRO A 149 18.28 -9.48 5.06
CA PRO A 149 17.53 -8.22 5.06
C PRO A 149 16.63 -8.03 3.83
N TYR A 150 16.75 -8.86 2.82
CA TYR A 150 15.88 -8.88 1.64
C TYR A 150 14.68 -9.80 1.80
N ASN A 151 14.53 -10.47 2.95
CA ASN A 151 13.43 -11.38 3.26
C ASN A 151 12.63 -10.92 4.47
N TYR A 152 11.46 -11.51 4.62
CA TYR A 152 10.53 -11.21 5.72
C TYR A 152 10.34 -12.44 6.59
N TYR A 153 10.42 -12.23 7.91
CA TYR A 153 10.25 -13.30 8.87
C TYR A 153 8.80 -13.78 8.93
N ARG A 154 8.62 -15.08 8.90
CA ARG A 154 7.36 -15.76 9.18
C ARG A 154 7.61 -16.95 10.09
N ALA A 155 6.90 -17.01 11.20
CA ALA A 155 6.95 -18.19 12.07
C ALA A 155 6.33 -19.41 11.34
N VAL A 156 6.94 -20.56 11.48
CA VAL A 156 6.47 -21.80 10.84
C VAL A 156 5.02 -22.11 11.27
N GLY A 157 4.17 -22.39 10.31
CA GLY A 157 2.76 -22.68 10.55
C GLY A 157 1.89 -21.48 10.93
N GLN A 158 2.44 -20.26 10.90
CA GLN A 158 1.68 -19.04 11.18
C GLN A 158 1.52 -18.19 9.91
N PRO A 159 0.49 -17.32 9.84
CA PRO A 159 0.41 -16.28 8.83
C PRO A 159 1.60 -15.33 8.89
N PHE A 160 1.84 -14.58 7.83
CA PHE A 160 2.77 -13.47 7.87
C PHE A 160 2.28 -12.41 8.88
N GLY A 161 3.18 -11.97 9.78
CA GLY A 161 2.92 -10.89 10.74
C GLY A 161 3.12 -9.50 10.13
N PRO A 162 2.81 -8.44 10.88
CA PRO A 162 2.18 -8.47 12.20
C PRO A 162 0.69 -8.84 12.12
N SER A 163 0.08 -9.20 13.25
CA SER A 163 -1.36 -9.55 13.29
C SER A 163 -2.26 -8.34 13.08
N SER A 164 -1.74 -7.13 13.23
CA SER A 164 -2.48 -5.89 13.04
C SER A 164 -1.57 -4.81 12.42
N PHE A 165 -2.16 -3.70 12.00
CA PHE A 165 -1.42 -2.49 11.66
C PHE A 165 -0.61 -2.01 12.88
N THR A 166 0.54 -1.36 12.61
CA THR A 166 1.38 -0.73 13.64
C THR A 166 0.89 0.67 13.97
N THR A 167 0.50 1.42 12.92
CA THR A 167 -0.08 2.76 13.04
C THR A 167 -1.39 2.85 12.26
N ARG A 168 -2.31 3.68 12.74
CA ARG A 168 -3.59 3.94 12.05
C ARG A 168 -4.01 5.40 12.21
N TYR A 169 -4.35 6.00 11.09
CA TYR A 169 -5.13 7.23 11.06
C TYR A 169 -6.53 6.92 10.53
N VAL A 170 -7.57 7.28 11.28
CA VAL A 170 -8.96 7.16 10.84
C VAL A 170 -9.31 8.41 10.04
N CYS A 171 -9.63 8.24 8.76
CA CYS A 171 -9.80 9.33 7.82
C CYS A 171 -11.01 10.21 8.17
N ALA A 172 -10.83 11.52 8.11
CA ALA A 172 -11.94 12.48 8.26
C ALA A 172 -12.94 12.36 7.11
N TYR A 173 -12.48 11.97 5.92
CA TYR A 173 -13.28 11.72 4.73
C TYR A 173 -13.02 10.31 4.23
N SER A 174 -14.08 9.60 3.89
CA SER A 174 -14.02 8.20 3.45
C SER A 174 -14.30 8.05 1.97
N ALA A 175 -13.75 7.00 1.39
CA ALA A 175 -13.95 6.64 -0.01
C ALA A 175 -14.21 5.14 -0.16
N PRO A 176 -15.13 4.73 -1.03
CA PRO A 176 -15.47 3.30 -1.20
C PRO A 176 -14.42 2.51 -1.98
N GLY A 177 -13.48 3.19 -2.63
CA GLY A 177 -12.42 2.61 -3.43
C GLY A 177 -11.42 3.65 -3.88
N GLN A 178 -10.41 3.24 -4.64
CA GLN A 178 -9.30 4.09 -5.09
C GLN A 178 -8.63 4.80 -3.91
N SER A 179 -8.25 6.09 -4.07
CA SER A 179 -7.61 6.86 -3.02
C SER A 179 -6.10 6.63 -2.89
N ALA A 180 -5.42 7.52 -2.19
CA ALA A 180 -4.00 7.45 -1.96
C ALA A 180 -3.63 8.19 -0.67
N SER A 181 -2.43 7.92 -0.16
CA SER A 181 -1.87 8.67 0.97
C SER A 181 -0.34 8.73 0.90
N ASP A 182 0.23 9.85 1.33
CA ASP A 182 1.68 10.02 1.48
C ASP A 182 2.05 10.33 2.92
N ARG A 183 3.17 9.78 3.39
CA ARG A 183 3.80 10.19 4.64
C ARG A 183 4.81 11.29 4.34
N MET A 184 4.57 12.49 4.85
CA MET A 184 5.45 13.63 4.69
C MET A 184 6.66 13.53 5.63
N TYR A 185 7.74 14.25 5.31
CA TYR A 185 8.97 14.23 6.10
C TYR A 185 8.76 14.65 7.57
N ASN A 186 7.87 15.62 7.81
CA ASN A 186 7.50 16.08 9.16
C ASN A 186 6.57 15.10 9.92
N GLY A 187 6.25 13.95 9.34
CA GLY A 187 5.36 12.94 9.91
C GLY A 187 3.87 13.15 9.63
N ASN A 188 3.50 14.24 8.98
CA ASN A 188 2.11 14.45 8.55
C ASN A 188 1.70 13.40 7.52
N ILE A 189 0.38 13.22 7.38
CA ILE A 189 -0.20 12.35 6.35
C ILE A 189 -0.98 13.21 5.36
N PHE A 190 -0.54 13.22 4.10
CA PHE A 190 -1.38 13.67 3.01
C PHE A 190 -2.37 12.56 2.64
N VAL A 191 -3.63 12.91 2.49
CA VAL A 191 -4.72 11.98 2.19
C VAL A 191 -5.51 12.49 0.99
N ASN A 192 -5.69 11.62 0.01
CA ASN A 192 -6.69 11.78 -1.05
C ASN A 192 -7.77 10.72 -0.87
N ALA A 193 -8.94 11.13 -0.43
CA ALA A 193 -10.15 10.30 -0.44
C ALA A 193 -10.87 10.50 -1.77
N SER A 194 -10.89 9.49 -2.63
CA SER A 194 -11.48 9.55 -3.96
C SER A 194 -13.00 9.66 -3.91
N GLY A 195 -13.59 10.46 -4.80
CA GLY A 195 -15.04 10.52 -5.00
C GLY A 195 -15.64 9.35 -5.80
N GLY A 196 -14.81 8.38 -6.21
CA GLY A 196 -15.22 7.33 -7.14
C GLY A 196 -15.22 7.83 -8.59
N GLN A 197 -15.82 7.05 -9.49
CA GLN A 197 -15.93 7.44 -10.90
C GLN A 197 -16.92 8.62 -11.04
N GLY A 198 -16.41 9.78 -11.46
CA GLY A 198 -17.19 10.99 -11.68
C GLY A 198 -17.69 11.68 -10.40
N GLY A 199 -17.13 11.33 -9.24
CA GLY A 199 -17.40 11.98 -7.96
C GLY A 199 -16.30 12.94 -7.54
N ALA A 200 -16.65 13.95 -6.74
CA ALA A 200 -15.69 14.86 -6.14
C ALA A 200 -14.91 14.16 -5.02
N GLY A 201 -13.60 14.06 -5.18
CA GLY A 201 -12.70 13.62 -4.10
C GLY A 201 -12.34 14.76 -3.17
N VAL A 202 -11.71 14.42 -2.07
CA VAL A 202 -11.22 15.37 -1.06
C VAL A 202 -9.76 15.11 -0.77
N MET A 203 -8.95 16.14 -0.87
CA MET A 203 -7.53 16.10 -0.48
C MET A 203 -7.30 16.94 0.77
N TYR A 204 -6.50 16.45 1.69
CA TYR A 204 -6.15 17.17 2.90
C TYR A 204 -4.87 16.59 3.51
N GLU A 205 -4.25 17.35 4.42
CA GLU A 205 -3.11 16.89 5.19
C GLU A 205 -3.45 16.98 6.68
N VAL A 206 -3.04 15.96 7.42
CA VAL A 206 -3.21 15.91 8.88
C VAL A 206 -1.86 15.82 9.56
N ASP A 207 -1.77 16.44 10.73
CA ASP A 207 -0.64 16.29 11.63
C ASP A 207 -0.66 14.93 12.36
N GLN A 208 0.32 14.69 13.20
CA GLN A 208 0.44 13.45 13.99
C GLN A 208 -0.68 13.27 15.03
N ASN A 209 -1.46 14.32 15.33
CA ASN A 209 -2.63 14.27 16.21
C ASN A 209 -3.93 14.05 15.43
N GLY A 210 -3.87 13.96 14.10
CA GLY A 210 -5.02 13.85 13.23
C GLY A 210 -5.74 15.17 12.94
N THR A 211 -5.14 16.31 13.30
CA THR A 211 -5.68 17.63 13.01
C THR A 211 -5.42 17.99 11.55
N ILE A 212 -6.45 18.46 10.83
CA ILE A 212 -6.28 18.94 9.46
C ILE A 212 -5.47 20.23 9.47
N VAL A 213 -4.27 20.20 8.87
CA VAL A 213 -3.35 21.35 8.78
C VAL A 213 -3.32 21.96 7.37
N TRP A 214 -3.83 21.25 6.37
CA TRP A 214 -4.03 21.76 5.01
C TRP A 214 -5.28 21.17 4.39
N GLY A 215 -5.99 21.95 3.62
CA GLY A 215 -7.26 21.56 3.02
C GLY A 215 -8.45 21.73 4.01
N PRO A 216 -9.59 21.04 3.82
CA PRO A 216 -9.90 20.14 2.72
C PRO A 216 -10.01 20.85 1.37
N TYR A 217 -9.48 20.22 0.32
CA TYR A 217 -9.60 20.69 -1.06
C TYR A 217 -10.39 19.69 -1.89
N ASN A 218 -11.48 20.13 -2.49
CA ASN A 218 -12.32 19.29 -3.33
C ASN A 218 -11.78 19.25 -4.75
N ALA A 219 -11.57 18.05 -5.29
CA ALA A 219 -11.15 17.84 -6.67
C ALA A 219 -11.69 16.51 -7.19
N ASP A 220 -11.96 16.45 -8.48
CA ASP A 220 -12.28 15.20 -9.15
C ASP A 220 -10.98 14.41 -9.39
N THR A 221 -10.60 13.62 -8.39
CA THR A 221 -9.37 12.81 -8.43
C THR A 221 -9.64 11.38 -8.02
N GLN A 222 -9.04 10.46 -8.76
CA GLN A 222 -9.02 9.03 -8.42
C GLN A 222 -7.91 8.75 -7.41
N LYS A 223 -6.70 9.30 -7.68
CA LYS A 223 -5.54 9.32 -6.81
C LYS A 223 -4.83 10.66 -6.94
N ALA A 224 -4.31 11.15 -5.83
CA ALA A 224 -3.42 12.30 -5.80
C ALA A 224 -2.27 12.03 -4.85
N PHE A 225 -1.12 12.58 -5.15
CA PHE A 225 0.11 12.46 -4.38
C PHE A 225 0.64 13.85 -4.08
N ARG A 226 1.33 13.96 -2.95
CA ARG A 226 2.02 15.19 -2.57
C ARG A 226 3.52 14.98 -2.64
N TYR A 227 4.18 15.80 -3.42
CA TYR A 227 5.64 15.81 -3.54
C TYR A 227 6.22 16.92 -2.67
N GLU A 228 7.34 16.62 -2.04
CA GLU A 228 8.14 17.60 -1.31
C GLU A 228 8.84 18.55 -2.28
N CYS A 229 9.18 19.73 -1.82
CA CYS A 229 9.74 20.79 -2.67
C CYS A 229 11.08 20.38 -3.29
N GLU A 230 11.83 19.54 -2.62
CA GLU A 230 13.12 19.00 -3.04
C GLU A 230 13.02 17.86 -4.06
N HIS A 231 11.79 17.39 -4.32
CA HIS A 231 11.59 16.34 -5.32
C HIS A 231 12.12 16.77 -6.70
N PRO A 232 12.95 15.95 -7.37
CA PRO A 232 13.61 16.36 -8.62
C PRO A 232 12.66 16.92 -9.70
N GLY A 233 11.45 16.34 -9.79
CA GLY A 233 10.41 16.85 -10.69
C GLY A 233 9.92 18.25 -10.32
N ILE A 234 9.75 18.53 -9.02
CA ILE A 234 9.36 19.86 -8.54
C ILE A 234 10.49 20.86 -8.78
N VAL A 235 11.73 20.50 -8.44
CA VAL A 235 12.90 21.35 -8.70
C VAL A 235 13.02 21.69 -10.19
N SER A 236 12.81 20.73 -11.08
CA SER A 236 12.88 20.96 -12.54
C SER A 236 11.76 21.88 -13.07
N LEU A 237 10.65 21.98 -12.36
CA LEU A 237 9.51 22.83 -12.73
C LEU A 237 9.65 24.28 -12.21
N GLN A 238 10.57 24.54 -11.28
CA GLN A 238 10.76 25.88 -10.68
C GLN A 238 10.81 27.03 -11.69
N PRO A 239 11.57 26.93 -12.80
CA PRO A 239 11.64 28.02 -13.78
C PRO A 239 10.30 28.38 -14.43
N PHE A 240 9.32 27.45 -14.36
CA PHE A 240 8.00 27.60 -14.95
C PHE A 240 6.89 27.91 -13.92
N MET A 241 7.22 27.85 -12.63
CA MET A 241 6.28 28.15 -11.56
C MET A 241 6.14 29.66 -11.37
N ASN A 242 4.93 30.14 -11.12
CA ASN A 242 4.72 31.54 -10.80
C ASN A 242 5.30 31.85 -9.39
N SER A 243 5.56 33.13 -9.12
CA SER A 243 6.18 33.57 -7.86
C SER A 243 5.40 33.16 -6.59
N THR A 244 4.10 32.95 -6.69
CA THR A 244 3.24 32.53 -5.57
C THR A 244 3.44 31.06 -5.22
N ALA A 245 3.69 30.20 -6.22
CA ALA A 245 3.97 28.79 -5.99
C ALA A 245 5.39 28.56 -5.43
N THR A 246 6.35 29.40 -5.84
CA THR A 246 7.73 29.30 -5.35
C THR A 246 7.89 29.72 -3.89
N THR A 247 7.09 30.67 -3.38
CA THR A 247 7.16 31.14 -1.99
C THR A 247 6.75 30.06 -0.97
N SER A 248 5.91 29.11 -1.34
CA SER A 248 5.49 28.03 -0.41
C SER A 248 6.48 26.86 -0.36
N CYS A 249 7.35 26.72 -1.37
CA CYS A 249 8.33 25.64 -1.44
C CYS A 249 9.75 26.04 -1.02
N PHE A 250 10.11 27.34 -1.08
CA PHE A 250 11.50 27.78 -0.98
C PHE A 250 11.67 29.04 -0.08
N SER A 251 10.72 29.34 0.76
CA SER A 251 10.78 30.46 1.73
C SER A 251 11.22 30.05 3.13
#